data_44a5365dabd9e54376a104f979f0fe1a
#
_entry.id   44a5365dabd9e54376a104f979f0fe1a
#
_cell.length_a   1.000
_cell.length_b   1.000
_cell.length_c   1.000
_cell.angle_alpha   90.00
_cell.angle_beta   90.00
_cell.angle_gamma   90.00
#
_symmetry.space_group_name_H-M   'P 1'
#
loop_
_entity.id
_entity.type
_entity.pdbx_description
1 polymer ?
#
loop_
_entity_poly.entity_id
_entity_poly.type
_entity_poly.pdbx_seq_one_letter_code
_entity_poly.pdbx_strand_id
1 'polypeptide(L)'
;MYVPLVSREAVNTAELDRRALLGICQAAGIDEIGVFVFTLQPGEEDDATVFSRMFAPGFGVPEDPATGAASGPLGAYLIEYGAVHPDAGRAHIVSRQGVKMGRPSEIHISIGMSGGQIPQIRVGGKAVLVGEGTVRPG
;
A
#
# COMPACT_ATOMS: atom_id res chain seq x y z
N MET A 1 1.83 -1.89 9.41
CA MET A 1 2.66 -0.70 9.80
C MET A 1 2.99 0.09 8.55
N TYR A 2 2.84 1.43 8.56
CA TYR A 2 3.28 2.31 7.46
C TYR A 2 4.58 2.99 7.83
N VAL A 3 5.56 2.95 6.90
CA VAL A 3 6.90 3.50 7.11
C VAL A 3 7.25 4.42 5.94
N PRO A 4 7.16 5.75 6.10
CA PRO A 4 7.56 6.68 5.07
C PRO A 4 9.09 6.71 4.95
N LEU A 5 9.58 6.69 3.71
CA LEU A 5 11.00 6.75 3.36
C LEU A 5 11.27 7.97 2.47
N VAL A 6 12.50 8.46 2.51
CA VAL A 6 12.90 9.72 1.87
C VAL A 6 12.93 9.66 0.34
N SER A 7 13.11 8.46 -0.25
CA SER A 7 13.29 8.32 -1.69
C SER A 7 12.80 6.97 -2.24
N ARG A 8 12.60 6.91 -3.56
CA ARG A 8 12.32 5.64 -4.27
C ARG A 8 13.47 4.66 -4.18
N GLU A 9 14.70 5.14 -4.13
CA GLU A 9 15.88 4.31 -3.92
C GLU A 9 15.84 3.68 -2.53
N ALA A 10 15.52 4.45 -1.49
CA ALA A 10 15.36 3.92 -0.13
C ALA A 10 14.26 2.85 -0.05
N VAL A 11 13.14 3.03 -0.76
CA VAL A 11 12.09 2.00 -0.87
C VAL A 11 12.63 0.76 -1.60
N ASN A 12 13.35 0.91 -2.71
CA ASN A 12 13.88 -0.21 -3.49
C ASN A 12 14.96 -1.01 -2.74
N THR A 13 15.76 -0.36 -1.90
CA THR A 13 16.84 -1.00 -1.13
C THR A 13 16.40 -1.47 0.25
N ALA A 14 15.17 -1.16 0.67
CA ALA A 14 14.65 -1.60 1.95
C ALA A 14 14.64 -3.14 2.06
N GLU A 15 15.10 -3.64 3.19
CA GLU A 15 15.07 -5.05 3.57
C GLU A 15 14.38 -5.19 4.93
N LEU A 16 13.55 -6.23 5.07
CA LEU A 16 12.86 -6.49 6.33
C LEU A 16 13.66 -7.45 7.20
N ASP A 17 14.10 -6.99 8.36
CA ASP A 17 14.54 -7.87 9.45
C ASP A 17 13.31 -8.41 10.21
N ARG A 18 12.86 -9.61 9.81
CA ARG A 18 11.71 -10.26 10.44
C ARG A 18 11.91 -10.52 11.93
N ARG A 19 13.15 -10.81 12.36
CA ARG A 19 13.44 -11.07 13.78
C ARG A 19 13.25 -9.81 14.62
N ALA A 20 13.72 -8.67 14.12
CA ALA A 20 13.51 -7.38 14.76
C ALA A 20 12.02 -7.01 14.79
N LEU A 21 11.28 -7.24 13.67
CA LEU A 21 9.84 -7.02 13.59
C LEU A 21 9.08 -7.83 14.65
N LEU A 22 9.38 -9.13 14.78
CA LEU A 22 8.76 -10.00 15.79
C LEU A 22 9.03 -9.50 17.21
N GLY A 23 10.24 -9.03 17.49
CA GLY A 23 10.57 -8.43 18.78
C GLY A 23 9.71 -7.20 19.10
N ILE A 24 9.48 -6.33 18.09
CA ILE A 24 8.62 -5.15 18.22
C ILE A 24 7.16 -5.57 18.46
N CYS A 25 6.65 -6.53 17.69
CA CYS A 25 5.27 -7.02 17.85
C CYS A 25 5.05 -7.65 19.23
N GLN A 26 5.97 -8.48 19.71
CA GLN A 26 5.93 -9.08 21.05
C GLN A 26 5.93 -8.02 22.15
N ALA A 27 6.81 -7.02 22.04
CA ALA A 27 6.88 -5.93 23.02
C ALA A 27 5.58 -5.10 23.04
N ALA A 28 4.91 -4.97 21.91
CA ALA A 28 3.62 -4.28 21.77
C ALA A 28 2.40 -5.16 22.13
N GLY A 29 2.58 -6.46 22.38
CA GLY A 29 1.50 -7.40 22.65
C GLY A 29 0.54 -7.62 21.47
N ILE A 30 1.06 -7.54 20.23
CA ILE A 30 0.29 -7.72 18.99
C ILE A 30 0.84 -8.88 18.17
N ASP A 31 0.01 -9.44 17.29
CA ASP A 31 0.43 -10.43 16.29
C ASP A 31 1.41 -9.84 15.26
N GLU A 32 2.14 -10.70 14.54
CA GLU A 32 3.01 -10.27 13.45
C GLU A 32 2.22 -9.52 12.39
N ILE A 33 2.66 -8.30 12.07
CA ILE A 33 2.02 -7.40 11.12
C ILE A 33 2.82 -7.28 9.82
N GLY A 34 2.15 -6.87 8.76
CA GLY A 34 2.81 -6.45 7.53
C GLY A 34 3.46 -5.07 7.65
N VAL A 35 4.53 -4.85 6.91
CA VAL A 35 5.27 -3.58 6.84
C VAL A 35 5.16 -3.00 5.45
N PHE A 36 4.48 -1.85 5.34
CA PHE A 36 4.29 -1.12 4.10
C PHE A 36 5.26 0.07 4.08
N VAL A 37 6.34 -0.05 3.30
CA VAL A 37 7.30 1.04 3.10
C VAL A 37 6.89 1.84 1.88
N PHE A 38 6.99 3.17 1.94
CA PHE A 38 6.58 4.02 0.84
C PHE A 38 7.31 5.36 0.82
N THR A 39 7.28 6.03 -0.32
CA THR A 39 7.69 7.41 -0.50
C THR A 39 6.70 8.17 -1.37
N LEU A 40 6.65 9.49 -1.19
CA LEU A 40 5.92 10.44 -2.04
C LEU A 40 6.85 11.12 -3.06
N GLN A 41 8.11 10.68 -3.16
CA GLN A 41 9.03 11.24 -4.15
C GLN A 41 8.48 10.97 -5.56
N PRO A 42 8.31 12.02 -6.41
CA PRO A 42 7.85 11.84 -7.78
C PRO A 42 8.76 10.91 -8.58
N GLY A 43 8.20 10.20 -9.53
CA GLY A 43 8.97 9.49 -10.55
C GLY A 43 9.25 10.38 -11.76
N GLU A 44 10.24 10.01 -12.55
CA GLU A 44 10.54 10.68 -13.80
C GLU A 44 9.64 10.18 -14.95
N GLU A 45 9.16 8.94 -14.84
CA GLU A 45 8.45 8.23 -15.92
C GLU A 45 7.01 7.82 -15.56
N ASP A 46 6.52 8.20 -14.37
CA ASP A 46 5.17 7.86 -13.93
C ASP A 46 4.51 8.96 -13.07
N ASP A 47 3.18 9.00 -13.10
CA ASP A 47 2.35 9.93 -12.34
C ASP A 47 1.95 9.38 -10.96
N ALA A 48 2.68 8.39 -10.43
CA ALA A 48 2.35 7.78 -9.14
C ALA A 48 2.53 8.78 -8.00
N THR A 49 1.48 8.95 -7.20
CA THR A 49 1.53 9.73 -5.96
C THR A 49 2.38 9.05 -4.90
N VAL A 50 2.35 7.71 -4.88
CA VAL A 50 3.05 6.86 -3.92
C VAL A 50 3.85 5.79 -4.66
N PHE A 51 5.10 5.61 -4.27
CA PHE A 51 5.92 4.47 -4.66
C PHE A 51 6.17 3.58 -3.44
N SER A 52 5.88 2.27 -3.53
CA SER A 52 5.73 1.44 -2.35
C SER A 52 6.19 -0.01 -2.52
N ARG A 53 6.47 -0.67 -1.38
CA ARG A 53 6.62 -2.12 -1.26
C ARG A 53 5.92 -2.60 0.00
N MET A 54 5.42 -3.84 -0.03
CA MET A 54 4.73 -4.47 1.10
C MET A 54 5.39 -5.78 1.48
N PHE A 55 5.84 -5.87 2.72
CA PHE A 55 6.41 -7.07 3.31
C PHE A 55 5.41 -7.69 4.29
N ALA A 56 5.09 -8.96 4.11
CA ALA A 56 4.08 -9.66 4.91
C ALA A 56 4.47 -11.11 5.23
N PRO A 57 5.67 -11.38 5.78
CA PRO A 57 6.16 -12.74 6.00
C PRO A 57 5.32 -13.54 6.99
N GLY A 58 4.67 -12.89 7.95
CA GLY A 58 3.74 -13.52 8.89
C GLY A 58 2.50 -14.12 8.23
N PHE A 59 2.17 -13.66 7.02
CA PHE A 59 1.06 -14.17 6.21
C PHE A 59 1.53 -15.16 5.12
N GLY A 60 2.79 -15.63 5.19
CA GLY A 60 3.37 -16.54 4.21
C GLY A 60 3.77 -15.87 2.89
N VAL A 61 3.73 -14.54 2.82
CA VAL A 61 4.06 -13.75 1.64
C VAL A 61 5.26 -12.84 1.97
N PRO A 62 6.49 -13.20 1.58
CA PRO A 62 7.67 -12.38 1.88
C PRO A 62 7.53 -10.93 1.39
N GLU A 63 7.04 -10.75 0.16
CA GLU A 63 6.69 -9.46 -0.43
C GLU A 63 5.48 -9.63 -1.36
N ASP A 64 4.53 -8.68 -1.30
CA ASP A 64 3.30 -8.70 -2.11
C ASP A 64 3.37 -7.62 -3.21
N PRO A 65 3.11 -7.98 -4.49
CA PRO A 65 3.21 -7.02 -5.61
C PRO A 65 2.06 -6.01 -5.68
N ALA A 66 0.90 -6.30 -5.06
CA ALA A 66 -0.28 -5.43 -5.13
C ALA A 66 -1.21 -5.63 -3.93
N THR A 67 -1.11 -4.78 -2.93
CA THR A 67 -1.81 -4.95 -1.64
C THR A 67 -3.00 -4.01 -1.51
N GLY A 68 -4.15 -4.42 -2.05
CA GLY A 68 -5.38 -3.63 -1.97
C GLY A 68 -5.84 -3.36 -0.55
N ALA A 69 -5.76 -4.36 0.34
CA ALA A 69 -6.19 -4.26 1.74
C ALA A 69 -5.40 -3.23 2.56
N ALA A 70 -4.10 -3.03 2.24
CA ALA A 70 -3.29 -2.00 2.89
C ALA A 70 -3.40 -0.63 2.20
N SER A 71 -3.79 -0.58 0.93
CA SER A 71 -3.84 0.67 0.16
C SER A 71 -4.97 1.61 0.61
N GLY A 72 -6.12 1.06 1.00
CA GLY A 72 -7.21 1.87 1.57
C GLY A 72 -6.80 2.63 2.84
N PRO A 73 -6.35 1.94 3.88
CA PRO A 73 -5.83 2.57 5.09
C PRO A 73 -4.61 3.47 4.84
N LEU A 74 -3.75 3.17 3.84
CA LEU A 74 -2.67 4.09 3.44
C LEU A 74 -3.24 5.44 2.98
N GLY A 75 -4.30 5.43 2.19
CA GLY A 75 -4.96 6.66 1.73
C GLY A 75 -5.46 7.50 2.90
N ALA A 76 -6.10 6.88 3.90
CA ALA A 76 -6.52 7.58 5.11
C ALA A 76 -5.32 8.13 5.89
N TYR A 77 -4.26 7.34 6.04
CA TYR A 77 -3.00 7.76 6.67
C TYR A 77 -2.42 9.01 6.02
N LEU A 78 -2.34 9.05 4.69
CA LEU A 78 -1.76 10.18 3.95
C LEU A 78 -2.57 11.48 4.13
N ILE A 79 -3.89 11.39 4.26
CA ILE A 79 -4.75 12.54 4.56
C ILE A 79 -4.59 12.98 6.01
N GLU A 80 -4.64 12.04 6.96
CA GLU A 80 -4.53 12.33 8.40
C GLU A 80 -3.23 13.06 8.74
N TYR A 81 -2.13 12.65 8.11
CA TYR A 81 -0.82 13.29 8.31
C TYR A 81 -0.53 14.47 7.36
N GLY A 82 -1.53 14.93 6.59
CA GLY A 82 -1.39 16.08 5.70
C GLY A 82 -0.43 15.89 4.53
N ALA A 83 -0.12 14.65 4.19
CA ALA A 83 0.76 14.30 3.06
C ALA A 83 0.04 14.38 1.70
N VAL A 84 -1.29 14.23 1.71
CA VAL A 84 -2.19 14.45 0.57
C VAL A 84 -3.33 15.33 1.03
N HIS A 85 -3.63 16.37 0.26
CA HIS A 85 -4.73 17.30 0.55
C HIS A 85 -5.91 17.01 -0.39
N PRO A 86 -7.12 16.76 0.16
CA PRO A 86 -8.32 16.62 -0.65
C PRO A 86 -8.69 17.92 -1.36
N ASP A 87 -9.05 17.84 -2.63
CA ASP A 87 -9.66 18.92 -3.39
C ASP A 87 -11.18 18.72 -3.46
N ALA A 88 -11.96 19.75 -3.15
CA ALA A 88 -13.44 19.72 -3.12
C ALA A 88 -14.01 18.48 -2.38
N GLY A 89 -13.35 18.07 -1.28
CA GLY A 89 -13.76 16.91 -0.49
C GLY A 89 -13.43 15.55 -1.13
N ARG A 90 -12.51 15.51 -2.09
CA ARG A 90 -12.09 14.28 -2.75
C ARG A 90 -10.56 14.21 -2.84
N ALA A 91 -10.01 13.01 -2.71
CA ALA A 91 -8.63 12.74 -3.05
C ALA A 91 -8.53 11.52 -3.95
N HIS A 92 -7.59 11.56 -4.88
CA HIS A 92 -7.21 10.43 -5.72
C HIS A 92 -5.71 10.20 -5.61
N ILE A 93 -5.33 8.99 -5.24
CA ILE A 93 -3.96 8.59 -5.02
C ILE A 93 -3.66 7.40 -5.93
N VAL A 94 -2.56 7.44 -6.64
CA VAL A 94 -2.04 6.30 -7.41
C VAL A 94 -0.83 5.77 -6.68
N SER A 95 -0.92 4.53 -6.18
CA SER A 95 0.20 3.83 -5.56
C SER A 95 0.82 2.84 -6.55
N ARG A 96 2.10 3.01 -6.83
CA ARG A 96 2.89 2.10 -7.67
C ARG A 96 3.62 1.11 -6.77
N GLN A 97 3.32 -0.18 -6.91
CA GLN A 97 3.84 -1.26 -6.08
C GLN A 97 4.39 -2.39 -6.97
N GLY A 98 5.22 -3.28 -6.41
CA GLY A 98 5.69 -4.49 -7.09
C GLY A 98 6.79 -4.28 -8.14
N VAL A 99 7.31 -3.06 -8.28
CA VAL A 99 8.34 -2.71 -9.28
C VAL A 99 9.61 -3.51 -9.05
N LYS A 100 10.10 -3.58 -7.81
CA LYS A 100 11.30 -4.35 -7.43
C LYS A 100 11.17 -5.85 -7.71
N MET A 101 9.94 -6.36 -7.69
CA MET A 101 9.62 -7.76 -7.97
C MET A 101 9.49 -8.06 -9.48
N GLY A 102 9.63 -7.06 -10.36
CA GLY A 102 9.33 -7.19 -11.79
C GLY A 102 7.83 -7.38 -12.09
N ARG A 103 6.95 -7.03 -11.15
CA ARG A 103 5.48 -7.12 -11.26
C ARG A 103 4.83 -5.76 -10.93
N PRO A 104 5.14 -4.72 -11.71
CA PRO A 104 4.62 -3.39 -11.44
C PRO A 104 3.09 -3.38 -11.48
N SER A 105 2.49 -2.80 -10.45
CA SER A 105 1.04 -2.67 -10.28
C SER A 105 0.69 -1.22 -9.96
N GLU A 106 -0.40 -0.73 -10.51
CA GLU A 106 -0.99 0.56 -10.19
C GLU A 106 -2.27 0.35 -9.39
N ILE A 107 -2.29 0.87 -8.17
CA ILE A 107 -3.41 0.77 -7.26
C ILE A 107 -4.01 2.17 -7.10
N HIS A 108 -5.25 2.33 -7.53
CA HIS A 108 -6.00 3.57 -7.45
C HIS A 108 -6.79 3.63 -6.15
N ILE A 109 -6.58 4.68 -5.37
CA ILE A 109 -7.24 4.91 -4.09
C ILE A 109 -8.06 6.19 -4.24
N SER A 110 -9.37 6.08 -4.14
CA SER A 110 -10.30 7.22 -4.21
C SER A 110 -10.94 7.43 -2.84
N ILE A 111 -10.86 8.64 -2.33
CA ILE A 111 -11.32 9.00 -0.98
C ILE A 111 -12.36 10.10 -1.11
N GLY A 112 -13.49 9.90 -0.44
CA GLY A 112 -14.52 10.92 -0.25
C GLY A 112 -14.44 11.46 1.18
N MET A 113 -14.48 12.79 1.32
CA MET A 113 -14.47 13.53 2.58
C MET A 113 -15.79 14.23 2.80
N SER A 114 -16.29 14.24 4.03
CA SER A 114 -17.47 15.03 4.44
C SER A 114 -17.36 15.39 5.90
N GLY A 115 -17.48 16.70 6.21
CA GLY A 115 -17.43 17.18 7.58
C GLY A 115 -16.13 16.84 8.33
N GLY A 116 -14.99 16.78 7.63
CA GLY A 116 -13.70 16.38 8.21
C GLY A 116 -13.53 14.88 8.45
N GLN A 117 -14.51 14.07 8.06
CA GLN A 117 -14.47 12.61 8.16
C GLN A 117 -14.25 11.96 6.79
N ILE A 118 -13.79 10.71 6.79
CA ILE A 118 -13.63 9.86 5.60
C ILE A 118 -14.73 8.81 5.57
N PRO A 119 -15.94 9.11 5.03
CA PRO A 119 -17.03 8.14 4.97
C PRO A 119 -16.82 7.07 3.92
N GLN A 120 -15.94 7.29 2.96
CA GLN A 120 -15.73 6.34 1.86
C GLN A 120 -14.29 6.30 1.38
N ILE A 121 -13.76 5.07 1.27
CA ILE A 121 -12.53 4.76 0.57
C ILE A 121 -12.83 3.66 -0.45
N ARG A 122 -12.38 3.84 -1.68
CA ARG A 122 -12.42 2.83 -2.73
C ARG A 122 -11.01 2.53 -3.20
N VAL A 123 -10.70 1.24 -3.35
CA VAL A 123 -9.43 0.77 -3.90
C VAL A 123 -9.72 -0.04 -5.15
N GLY A 124 -8.98 0.20 -6.21
CA GLY A 124 -9.13 -0.49 -7.48
C GLY A 124 -7.83 -0.55 -8.25
N GLY A 125 -7.84 -1.29 -9.35
CA GLY A 125 -6.72 -1.45 -10.26
C GLY A 125 -7.16 -2.07 -11.57
N LYS A 126 -6.25 -2.21 -12.51
CA LYS A 126 -6.49 -2.90 -13.78
C LYS A 126 -6.36 -4.41 -13.60
N ALA A 127 -7.20 -5.18 -14.28
CA ALA A 127 -7.13 -6.63 -14.31
C ALA A 127 -7.25 -7.10 -15.76
N VAL A 128 -6.66 -8.27 -16.06
CA VAL A 128 -6.76 -8.93 -17.36
C VAL A 128 -7.42 -10.29 -17.16
N LEU A 129 -8.46 -10.59 -17.95
CA LEU A 129 -9.07 -11.91 -17.95
C LEU A 129 -8.08 -12.93 -18.55
N VAL A 130 -7.65 -13.90 -17.75
CA VAL A 130 -6.69 -14.93 -18.16
C VAL A 130 -7.29 -16.33 -18.22
N GLY A 131 -8.54 -16.50 -17.78
CA GLY A 131 -9.24 -17.78 -17.81
C GLY A 131 -10.63 -17.71 -17.21
N GLU A 132 -11.48 -18.67 -17.59
CA GLU A 132 -12.83 -18.86 -17.06
C GLU A 132 -13.01 -20.33 -16.65
N GLY A 133 -13.81 -20.59 -15.64
CA GLY A 133 -14.10 -21.95 -15.18
C GLY A 133 -15.35 -22.00 -14.29
N THR A 134 -15.86 -23.21 -14.07
CA THR A 134 -16.99 -23.44 -13.17
C THR A 134 -16.50 -24.17 -11.91
N VAL A 135 -16.81 -23.60 -10.75
CA VAL A 135 -16.56 -24.24 -9.44
C VAL A 135 -17.89 -24.79 -8.94
N ARG A 136 -17.90 -26.08 -8.58
CA ARG A 136 -19.04 -26.71 -7.90
C ARG A 136 -18.67 -26.83 -6.43
N PRO A 137 -19.35 -26.10 -5.52
CA PRO A 137 -19.18 -26.33 -4.09
C PRO A 137 -19.66 -27.74 -3.73
N GLY A 138 -18.87 -28.45 -2.92
CA GLY A 138 -19.21 -29.79 -2.40
C GLY A 138 -20.27 -29.73 -1.30
#